data_a0d9a8d68569bf98d4c7cb34736575b5
#
_entry.id   a0d9a8d68569bf98d4c7cb34736575b5
#
_cell.length_a   1.000
_cell.length_b   1.000
_cell.length_c   1.000
_cell.angle_alpha   90.00
_cell.angle_beta   90.00
_cell.angle_gamma   90.00
#
_symmetry.space_group_name_H-M   'P 1'
#
loop_
_entity.id
_entity.type
_entity.pdbx_description
1 polymer ?
#
loop_
_entity_poly.entity_id
_entity_poly.type
_entity_poly.pdbx_seq_one_letter_code
_entity_poly.pdbx_strand_id
1 'polypeptide(L)'
;MEGGIVPATQAGTTVAPNCRPVVPHSLMPFLIEPRHLKRAARECMRRASAPGADGQSWASFRYGLDERLDDLSEQLRSGIWRPGPLKLSHVVAYTGKRIETVIPTVSDRVVHRAMRRAIEPVLELRVFAPWVSGFRRGRNRLTAVRQAAEHLGQGRTWTADIDVQQASAGATTAEVIDWLADALHDGTFLARVRTALNALPDPIVPGCGLSPLLINLRLSRVDAQLRGLSPVRFADNYCLFASSRAAAESAYATAARALSEVGLRPHPGKSRIRPSAHAEDLFLISG
;
A
#
# COMPACT_ATOMS: atom_id res chain seq x y z
N MET A 1 -17.29 34.74 -55.77
CA MET A 1 -16.82 33.35 -55.44
C MET A 1 -16.86 33.23 -53.93
N GLU A 2 -17.95 32.59 -53.48
CA GLU A 2 -18.24 32.43 -52.07
C GLU A 2 -17.59 31.14 -51.57
N GLY A 3 -16.71 31.22 -50.58
CA GLY A 3 -16.11 30.08 -49.92
C GLY A 3 -16.92 29.68 -48.69
N GLY A 4 -17.72 28.59 -48.83
CA GLY A 4 -18.50 28.05 -47.74
C GLY A 4 -17.64 27.40 -46.66
N ILE A 5 -17.90 27.80 -45.41
CA ILE A 5 -17.31 27.21 -44.19
C ILE A 5 -18.14 25.96 -43.86
N VAL A 6 -17.50 24.79 -43.83
CA VAL A 6 -18.08 23.52 -43.40
C VAL A 6 -18.01 23.47 -41.87
N PRO A 7 -19.07 23.24 -41.10
CA PRO A 7 -19.01 23.13 -39.67
C PRO A 7 -18.39 21.77 -39.25
N ALA A 8 -17.45 21.83 -38.28
CA ALA A 8 -16.83 20.67 -37.67
C ALA A 8 -17.87 19.81 -36.93
N THR A 9 -17.99 18.56 -37.35
CA THR A 9 -18.78 17.51 -36.68
C THR A 9 -18.27 17.27 -35.27
N GLN A 10 -19.08 17.51 -34.27
CA GLN A 10 -18.80 17.14 -32.88
C GLN A 10 -18.70 15.61 -32.80
N ALA A 11 -17.54 15.11 -32.52
CA ALA A 11 -17.31 13.71 -32.15
C ALA A 11 -18.04 13.45 -30.82
N GLY A 12 -19.16 12.75 -30.88
CA GLY A 12 -19.88 12.29 -29.71
C GLY A 12 -18.99 11.35 -28.89
N THR A 13 -18.67 11.76 -27.66
CA THR A 13 -17.98 10.91 -26.66
C THR A 13 -18.95 9.79 -26.29
N THR A 14 -18.77 8.63 -26.91
CA THR A 14 -19.44 7.39 -26.50
C THR A 14 -18.93 7.03 -25.11
N VAL A 15 -19.75 7.30 -24.09
CA VAL A 15 -19.53 6.80 -22.73
C VAL A 15 -19.61 5.27 -22.81
N ALA A 16 -18.50 4.61 -22.60
CA ALA A 16 -18.43 3.16 -22.53
C ALA A 16 -19.41 2.64 -21.45
N PRO A 17 -20.14 1.53 -21.69
CA PRO A 17 -21.09 1.01 -20.73
C PRO A 17 -20.38 0.73 -19.41
N ASN A 18 -21.03 1.11 -18.30
CA ASN A 18 -20.60 0.88 -16.92
C ASN A 18 -20.32 -0.61 -16.67
N CYS A 19 -19.18 -1.09 -17.08
CA CYS A 19 -18.70 -2.41 -16.75
C CYS A 19 -18.30 -2.38 -15.28
N ARG A 20 -19.19 -2.81 -14.39
CA ARG A 20 -18.83 -3.04 -12.98
C ARG A 20 -17.64 -3.98 -12.99
N PRO A 21 -16.51 -3.63 -12.37
CA PRO A 21 -15.34 -4.48 -12.36
C PRO A 21 -15.71 -5.84 -11.74
N VAL A 22 -15.58 -6.90 -12.51
CA VAL A 22 -15.80 -8.26 -12.05
C VAL A 22 -14.71 -8.57 -11.05
N VAL A 23 -15.10 -8.66 -9.76
CA VAL A 23 -14.18 -9.12 -8.72
C VAL A 23 -14.11 -10.64 -8.83
N PRO A 24 -12.92 -11.20 -9.01
CA PRO A 24 -12.78 -12.65 -9.07
C PRO A 24 -13.32 -13.29 -7.79
N HIS A 25 -14.16 -14.32 -7.94
CA HIS A 25 -14.71 -15.08 -6.83
C HIS A 25 -13.65 -15.82 -6.03
N SER A 26 -12.48 -16.09 -6.62
CA SER A 26 -11.34 -16.69 -5.94
C SER A 26 -10.04 -16.00 -6.36
N LEU A 27 -9.20 -15.70 -5.37
CA LEU A 27 -7.84 -15.21 -5.53
C LEU A 27 -6.81 -16.36 -5.52
N MET A 28 -7.22 -17.58 -5.16
CA MET A 28 -6.33 -18.74 -5.14
C MET A 28 -5.61 -18.99 -6.47
N PRO A 29 -6.25 -18.91 -7.65
CA PRO A 29 -5.53 -19.08 -8.92
C PRO A 29 -4.35 -18.11 -9.09
N PHE A 30 -4.49 -16.86 -8.62
CA PHE A 30 -3.39 -15.87 -8.70
C PHE A 30 -2.24 -16.18 -7.74
N LEU A 31 -2.48 -16.99 -6.71
CA LEU A 31 -1.48 -17.41 -5.75
C LEU A 31 -0.79 -18.72 -6.15
N ILE A 32 -1.55 -19.69 -6.67
CA ILE A 32 -1.05 -21.06 -6.89
C ILE A 32 -0.62 -21.35 -8.32
N GLU A 33 -1.08 -20.61 -9.34
CA GLU A 33 -0.67 -20.90 -10.71
C GLU A 33 0.82 -20.60 -10.93
N PRO A 34 1.62 -21.57 -11.47
CA PRO A 34 3.06 -21.41 -11.65
C PRO A 34 3.45 -20.16 -12.43
N ARG A 35 2.65 -19.77 -13.44
CA ARG A 35 2.89 -18.51 -14.20
C ARG A 35 2.86 -17.26 -13.33
N HIS A 36 1.96 -17.18 -12.32
CA HIS A 36 1.86 -16.06 -11.40
C HIS A 36 2.99 -16.07 -10.39
N LEU A 37 3.34 -17.24 -9.84
CA LEU A 37 4.52 -17.44 -8.99
C LEU A 37 5.82 -17.08 -9.72
N LYS A 38 5.98 -17.50 -10.98
CA LYS A 38 7.14 -17.16 -11.81
C LYS A 38 7.26 -15.64 -12.03
N ARG A 39 6.13 -14.96 -12.22
CA ARG A 39 6.12 -13.51 -12.33
C ARG A 39 6.49 -12.84 -11.02
N ALA A 40 5.99 -13.32 -9.89
CA ALA A 40 6.35 -12.84 -8.55
C ALA A 40 7.85 -13.05 -8.27
N ALA A 41 8.39 -14.23 -8.57
CA ALA A 41 9.81 -14.55 -8.44
C ALA A 41 10.69 -13.59 -9.27
N ARG A 42 10.34 -13.35 -10.53
CA ARG A 42 11.06 -12.40 -11.40
C ARG A 42 11.04 -10.97 -10.85
N GLU A 43 9.94 -10.52 -10.27
CA GLU A 43 9.84 -9.21 -9.63
C GLU A 43 10.72 -9.11 -8.39
N CYS A 44 10.77 -10.17 -7.57
CA CYS A 44 11.67 -10.25 -6.42
C CYS A 44 13.14 -10.24 -6.85
N MET A 45 13.52 -11.05 -7.84
CA MET A 45 14.90 -11.13 -8.34
C MET A 45 15.43 -9.80 -8.88
N ARG A 46 14.56 -8.95 -9.44
CA ARG A 46 14.98 -7.61 -9.93
C ARG A 46 15.29 -6.62 -8.80
N ARG A 47 14.77 -6.84 -7.60
CA ARG A 47 14.81 -5.86 -6.50
C ARG A 47 15.65 -6.31 -5.31
N ALA A 48 15.89 -7.62 -5.19
CA ALA A 48 16.51 -8.20 -4.02
C ALA A 48 17.95 -8.61 -4.28
N SER A 49 18.85 -8.27 -3.37
CA SER A 49 20.25 -8.67 -3.39
C SER A 49 20.58 -9.67 -2.27
N ALA A 50 19.92 -9.58 -1.13
CA ALA A 50 20.21 -10.41 0.04
C ALA A 50 19.70 -11.85 -0.12
N PRO A 51 20.48 -12.86 0.30
CA PRO A 51 20.02 -14.25 0.41
C PRO A 51 18.86 -14.37 1.41
N GLY A 52 18.19 -15.52 1.40
CA GLY A 52 17.17 -15.86 2.38
C GLY A 52 17.73 -16.09 3.77
N ALA A 53 16.87 -16.19 4.78
CA ALA A 53 17.24 -16.55 6.14
C ALA A 53 17.82 -17.98 6.24
N ASP A 54 17.45 -18.83 5.30
CA ASP A 54 17.94 -20.19 5.07
C ASP A 54 19.29 -20.26 4.35
N GLY A 55 19.90 -19.12 4.03
CA GLY A 55 21.13 -19.01 3.25
C GLY A 55 20.94 -19.15 1.73
N GLN A 56 19.74 -19.47 1.25
CA GLN A 56 19.49 -19.60 -0.17
C GLN A 56 19.62 -18.24 -0.88
N SER A 57 20.47 -18.19 -1.91
CA SER A 57 20.62 -17.02 -2.78
C SER A 57 19.60 -17.02 -3.92
N TRP A 58 19.39 -15.87 -4.54
CA TRP A 58 18.55 -15.76 -5.76
C TRP A 58 19.16 -16.49 -6.95
N ALA A 59 20.49 -16.60 -7.04
CA ALA A 59 21.17 -17.38 -8.07
C ALA A 59 20.88 -18.87 -7.89
N SER A 60 20.99 -19.39 -6.67
CA SER A 60 20.66 -20.77 -6.32
C SER A 60 19.16 -21.07 -6.51
N PHE A 61 18.27 -20.13 -6.17
CA PHE A 61 16.83 -20.28 -6.37
C PHE A 61 16.44 -20.35 -7.84
N ARG A 62 17.15 -19.60 -8.70
CA ARG A 62 16.92 -19.59 -10.16
C ARG A 62 17.24 -20.94 -10.80
N TYR A 63 18.18 -21.69 -10.26
CA TYR A 63 18.48 -23.03 -10.74
C TYR A 63 17.34 -23.98 -10.33
N GLY A 64 16.72 -24.64 -11.32
CA GLY A 64 15.52 -25.46 -11.10
C GLY A 64 14.29 -24.63 -10.72
N LEU A 65 14.16 -23.38 -11.24
CA LEU A 65 13.10 -22.46 -10.86
C LEU A 65 11.70 -23.04 -11.08
N ASP A 66 11.47 -23.68 -12.22
CA ASP A 66 10.13 -24.13 -12.59
C ASP A 66 9.67 -25.27 -11.67
N GLU A 67 10.53 -26.26 -11.40
CA GLU A 67 10.26 -27.36 -10.44
C GLU A 67 9.97 -26.82 -9.03
N ARG A 68 10.78 -25.86 -8.56
CA ARG A 68 10.57 -25.24 -7.24
C ARG A 68 9.24 -24.48 -7.16
N LEU A 69 8.82 -23.85 -8.23
CA LEU A 69 7.54 -23.13 -8.28
C LEU A 69 6.35 -24.10 -8.41
N ASP A 70 6.52 -25.22 -9.06
CA ASP A 70 5.51 -26.28 -9.12
C ASP A 70 5.32 -26.91 -7.72
N ASP A 71 6.39 -27.24 -7.02
CA ASP A 71 6.35 -27.71 -5.63
C ASP A 71 5.66 -26.68 -4.71
N LEU A 72 6.05 -25.42 -4.84
CA LEU A 72 5.47 -24.33 -4.06
C LEU A 72 3.98 -24.14 -4.36
N SER A 73 3.58 -24.26 -5.62
CA SER A 73 2.19 -24.24 -6.06
C SER A 73 1.38 -25.34 -5.40
N GLU A 74 1.89 -26.57 -5.37
CA GLU A 74 1.21 -27.70 -4.76
C GLU A 74 1.10 -27.56 -3.24
N GLN A 75 2.15 -27.11 -2.56
CA GLN A 75 2.11 -26.82 -1.13
C GLN A 75 1.09 -25.74 -0.78
N LEU A 76 0.98 -24.69 -1.58
CA LEU A 76 -0.02 -23.63 -1.40
C LEU A 76 -1.44 -24.15 -1.68
N ARG A 77 -1.61 -24.97 -2.71
CA ARG A 77 -2.91 -25.56 -3.09
C ARG A 77 -3.43 -26.47 -1.99
N SER A 78 -2.62 -27.43 -1.56
CA SER A 78 -2.97 -28.41 -0.52
C SER A 78 -3.05 -27.78 0.89
N GLY A 79 -2.44 -26.61 1.10
CA GLY A 79 -2.43 -25.92 2.40
C GLY A 79 -1.38 -26.42 3.37
N ILE A 80 -0.45 -27.23 2.91
CA ILE A 80 0.67 -27.69 3.73
C ILE A 80 1.83 -26.71 3.78
N TRP A 81 1.85 -25.70 2.87
CA TRP A 81 2.88 -24.67 2.89
C TRP A 81 2.99 -24.01 4.27
N ARG A 82 4.21 -23.91 4.76
CA ARG A 82 4.57 -23.16 5.98
C ARG A 82 5.73 -22.24 5.67
N PRO A 83 5.70 -20.98 6.16
CA PRO A 83 6.85 -20.10 6.05
C PRO A 83 8.08 -20.68 6.69
N GLY A 84 9.23 -20.48 6.06
CA GLY A 84 10.53 -20.86 6.57
C GLY A 84 11.05 -19.92 7.67
N PRO A 85 12.32 -20.07 8.07
CA PRO A 85 12.93 -19.24 9.10
C PRO A 85 13.01 -17.78 8.69
N LEU A 86 13.04 -16.88 9.69
CA LEU A 86 13.26 -15.46 9.54
C LEU A 86 14.62 -15.07 10.12
N LYS A 87 15.32 -14.18 9.42
CA LYS A 87 16.49 -13.50 9.95
C LYS A 87 16.09 -12.07 10.34
N LEU A 88 16.32 -11.72 11.61
CA LEU A 88 16.21 -10.33 12.05
C LEU A 88 17.41 -9.53 11.56
N SER A 89 17.17 -8.34 11.10
CA SER A 89 18.19 -7.43 10.58
C SER A 89 17.76 -5.99 10.86
N HIS A 90 18.59 -5.03 10.48
CA HIS A 90 18.22 -3.62 10.53
C HIS A 90 18.74 -2.91 9.29
N VAL A 91 18.00 -1.90 8.87
CA VAL A 91 18.39 -0.97 7.81
C VAL A 91 18.61 0.39 8.46
N VAL A 92 19.69 1.05 8.09
CA VAL A 92 19.94 2.43 8.50
C VAL A 92 19.33 3.34 7.44
N ALA A 93 18.30 4.12 7.82
CA ALA A 93 17.73 5.14 6.95
C ALA A 93 18.76 6.27 6.72
N TYR A 94 18.55 7.06 5.66
CA TYR A 94 19.42 8.22 5.38
C TYR A 94 19.46 9.25 6.52
N THR A 95 18.43 9.24 7.40
CA THR A 95 18.37 10.06 8.61
C THR A 95 19.21 9.51 9.78
N GLY A 96 19.94 8.39 9.60
CA GLY A 96 20.65 7.68 10.65
C GLY A 96 19.76 6.78 11.52
N LYS A 97 18.44 6.81 11.37
CA LYS A 97 17.53 5.96 12.14
C LYS A 97 17.70 4.48 11.76
N ARG A 98 17.89 3.64 12.77
CA ARG A 98 17.89 2.16 12.61
C ARG A 98 16.43 1.69 12.57
N ILE A 99 16.09 0.95 11.51
CA ILE A 99 14.77 0.35 11.31
C ILE A 99 14.95 -1.15 11.38
N GLU A 100 14.32 -1.78 12.36
CA GLU A 100 14.27 -3.24 12.43
C GLU A 100 13.52 -3.82 11.25
N THR A 101 14.04 -4.88 10.67
CA THR A 101 13.47 -5.49 9.46
C THR A 101 13.66 -7.01 9.53
N VAL A 102 12.78 -7.72 8.85
CA VAL A 102 12.89 -9.18 8.69
C VAL A 102 13.39 -9.53 7.29
N ILE A 103 14.15 -10.60 7.20
CA ILE A 103 14.57 -11.21 5.94
C ILE A 103 13.95 -12.61 5.90
N PRO A 104 12.83 -12.82 5.18
CA PRO A 104 12.26 -14.15 4.96
C PRO A 104 13.12 -14.98 3.99
N THR A 105 12.83 -16.27 3.87
CA THR A 105 13.42 -17.11 2.82
C THR A 105 13.11 -16.57 1.43
N VAL A 106 13.86 -16.99 0.43
CA VAL A 106 13.62 -16.59 -0.96
C VAL A 106 12.22 -17.06 -1.42
N SER A 107 11.84 -18.28 -1.07
CA SER A 107 10.52 -18.85 -1.37
C SER A 107 9.39 -18.03 -0.75
N ASP A 108 9.51 -17.66 0.54
CA ASP A 108 8.49 -16.86 1.21
C ASP A 108 8.34 -15.47 0.62
N ARG A 109 9.45 -14.85 0.18
CA ARG A 109 9.37 -13.56 -0.53
C ARG A 109 8.60 -13.68 -1.84
N VAL A 110 8.72 -14.81 -2.54
CA VAL A 110 7.91 -15.10 -3.75
C VAL A 110 6.44 -15.24 -3.39
N VAL A 111 6.10 -15.97 -2.33
CA VAL A 111 4.72 -16.11 -1.85
C VAL A 111 4.12 -14.77 -1.42
N HIS A 112 4.84 -14.00 -0.59
CA HIS A 112 4.39 -12.66 -0.19
C HIS A 112 4.16 -11.74 -1.40
N ARG A 113 5.01 -11.83 -2.41
CA ARG A 113 4.85 -11.07 -3.65
C ARG A 113 3.65 -11.54 -4.46
N ALA A 114 3.41 -12.85 -4.55
CA ALA A 114 2.24 -13.40 -5.23
C ALA A 114 0.93 -13.01 -4.52
N MET A 115 0.88 -13.12 -3.18
CA MET A 115 -0.25 -12.65 -2.36
C MET A 115 -0.52 -11.16 -2.60
N ARG A 116 0.51 -10.31 -2.54
CA ARG A 116 0.36 -8.89 -2.82
C ARG A 116 -0.22 -8.63 -4.21
N ARG A 117 0.25 -9.33 -5.22
CA ARG A 117 -0.23 -9.19 -6.59
C ARG A 117 -1.69 -9.60 -6.78
N ALA A 118 -2.15 -10.57 -5.99
CA ALA A 118 -3.55 -10.98 -5.98
C ALA A 118 -4.45 -9.95 -5.27
N ILE A 119 -4.00 -9.41 -4.14
CA ILE A 119 -4.77 -8.49 -3.29
C ILE A 119 -4.81 -7.07 -3.87
N GLU A 120 -3.64 -6.55 -4.31
CA GLU A 120 -3.46 -5.14 -4.67
C GLU A 120 -4.50 -4.62 -5.68
N PRO A 121 -4.86 -5.32 -6.78
CA PRO A 121 -5.87 -4.83 -7.71
C PRO A 121 -7.27 -4.68 -7.09
N VAL A 122 -7.63 -5.54 -6.16
CA VAL A 122 -8.94 -5.46 -5.49
C VAL A 122 -9.00 -4.26 -4.56
N LEU A 123 -7.95 -4.04 -3.77
CA LEU A 123 -7.87 -2.88 -2.86
C LEU A 123 -7.78 -1.56 -3.63
N GLU A 124 -7.07 -1.53 -4.76
CA GLU A 124 -7.02 -0.36 -5.64
C GLU A 124 -8.40 0.07 -6.13
N LEU A 125 -9.24 -0.89 -6.49
CA LEU A 125 -10.58 -0.63 -7.03
C LEU A 125 -11.62 -0.30 -5.95
N ARG A 126 -11.50 -0.87 -4.76
CA ARG A 126 -12.57 -0.86 -3.76
C ARG A 126 -12.28 -0.05 -2.53
N VAL A 127 -10.99 0.10 -2.17
CA VAL A 127 -10.60 0.55 -0.84
C VAL A 127 -9.82 1.85 -0.88
N PHE A 128 -8.81 1.94 -1.77
CA PHE A 128 -7.87 3.04 -1.69
C PHE A 128 -8.42 4.33 -2.31
N ALA A 129 -8.43 5.37 -1.50
CA ALA A 129 -8.89 6.69 -1.91
C ALA A 129 -7.95 7.33 -2.97
N PRO A 130 -8.47 8.20 -3.86
CA PRO A 130 -7.69 8.80 -4.94
C PRO A 130 -6.57 9.74 -4.47
N TRP A 131 -6.64 10.26 -3.26
CA TRP A 131 -5.62 11.15 -2.68
C TRP A 131 -4.45 10.42 -2.00
N VAL A 132 -4.45 9.08 -2.02
CA VAL A 132 -3.37 8.26 -1.45
C VAL A 132 -2.35 7.95 -2.52
N SER A 133 -1.07 8.28 -2.30
CA SER A 133 0.00 8.13 -3.29
C SER A 133 1.13 7.19 -2.89
N GLY A 134 1.43 7.00 -1.60
CA GLY A 134 2.48 6.12 -1.13
C GLY A 134 2.14 4.63 -1.27
N PHE A 135 3.15 3.81 -1.58
CA PHE A 135 3.08 2.34 -1.68
C PHE A 135 2.11 1.79 -2.74
N ARG A 136 1.61 2.63 -3.62
CA ARG A 136 0.68 2.28 -4.69
C ARG A 136 1.37 2.26 -6.05
N ARG A 137 0.93 1.34 -6.91
CA ARG A 137 1.45 1.23 -8.26
C ARG A 137 1.04 2.45 -9.11
N GLY A 138 1.97 2.98 -9.89
CA GLY A 138 1.72 4.14 -10.75
C GLY A 138 1.58 5.47 -10.02
N ARG A 139 1.74 5.48 -8.69
CA ARG A 139 1.71 6.69 -7.85
C ARG A 139 3.03 6.86 -7.13
N ASN A 140 3.43 8.11 -6.92
CA ASN A 140 4.68 8.45 -6.28
C ASN A 140 4.55 9.78 -5.53
N ARG A 141 5.63 10.26 -4.96
CA ARG A 141 5.67 11.53 -4.24
C ARG A 141 5.21 12.72 -5.11
N LEU A 142 5.59 12.72 -6.38
CA LEU A 142 5.18 13.77 -7.32
C LEU A 142 3.66 13.81 -7.53
N THR A 143 2.98 12.65 -7.45
CA THR A 143 1.51 12.60 -7.47
C THR A 143 0.91 13.32 -6.26
N ALA A 144 1.48 13.11 -5.07
CA ALA A 144 1.04 13.81 -3.85
C ALA A 144 1.31 15.31 -3.92
N VAL A 145 2.47 15.72 -4.43
CA VAL A 145 2.83 17.15 -4.61
C VAL A 145 1.87 17.86 -5.55
N ARG A 146 1.49 17.23 -6.66
CA ARG A 146 0.50 17.81 -7.59
C ARG A 146 -0.86 18.02 -6.93
N GLN A 147 -1.34 17.05 -6.16
CA GLN A 147 -2.60 17.17 -5.42
C GLN A 147 -2.50 18.27 -4.35
N ALA A 148 -1.38 18.39 -3.66
CA ALA A 148 -1.14 19.47 -2.71
C ALA A 148 -1.18 20.84 -3.40
N ALA A 149 -0.51 20.98 -4.55
CA ALA A 149 -0.50 22.23 -5.34
C ALA A 149 -1.92 22.60 -5.81
N GLU A 150 -2.77 21.64 -6.19
CA GLU A 150 -4.17 21.89 -6.54
C GLU A 150 -4.95 22.48 -5.35
N HIS A 151 -4.77 21.94 -4.14
CA HIS A 151 -5.43 22.48 -2.94
C HIS A 151 -4.95 23.90 -2.59
N LEU A 152 -3.65 24.16 -2.70
CA LEU A 152 -3.08 25.50 -2.49
C LEU A 152 -3.62 26.50 -3.52
N GLY A 153 -3.70 26.09 -4.80
CA GLY A 153 -4.28 26.91 -5.87
C GLY A 153 -5.76 27.22 -5.68
N GLN A 154 -6.49 26.40 -4.89
CA GLN A 154 -7.87 26.64 -4.47
C GLN A 154 -7.99 27.56 -3.23
N GLY A 155 -6.91 28.19 -2.80
CA GLY A 155 -6.89 29.09 -1.65
C GLY A 155 -6.86 28.39 -0.28
N ARG A 156 -6.57 27.10 -0.22
CA ARG A 156 -6.44 26.36 1.04
C ARG A 156 -4.97 26.42 1.52
N THR A 157 -4.62 27.52 2.13
CA THR A 157 -3.23 27.84 2.50
C THR A 157 -2.84 27.43 3.92
N TRP A 158 -3.75 26.82 4.67
CA TRP A 158 -3.48 26.21 5.98
C TRP A 158 -3.45 24.69 5.84
N THR A 159 -2.53 24.06 6.60
CA THR A 159 -2.38 22.61 6.61
C THR A 159 -2.28 22.07 8.02
N ALA A 160 -2.95 20.94 8.26
CA ALA A 160 -2.61 20.02 9.33
C ALA A 160 -1.70 18.94 8.73
N ASP A 161 -0.40 19.04 9.04
CA ASP A 161 0.61 18.06 8.69
C ASP A 161 0.64 16.98 9.78
N ILE A 162 0.39 15.72 9.42
CA ILE A 162 0.33 14.61 10.36
C ILE A 162 1.29 13.50 9.92
N ASP A 163 2.31 13.26 10.75
CA ASP A 163 3.17 12.07 10.68
C ASP A 163 2.56 11.02 11.61
N VAL A 164 2.23 9.83 11.10
CA VAL A 164 1.63 8.79 11.92
C VAL A 164 2.72 8.04 12.69
N GLN A 165 2.62 8.07 14.02
CA GLN A 165 3.60 7.38 14.85
C GLN A 165 3.50 5.87 14.70
N GLN A 166 4.61 5.23 14.28
CA GLN A 166 4.73 3.77 14.19
C GLN A 166 3.57 3.10 13.44
N ALA A 167 3.23 3.58 12.24
CA ALA A 167 2.09 3.12 11.45
C ALA A 167 2.03 1.60 11.20
N SER A 168 3.16 0.91 11.32
CA SER A 168 3.27 -0.55 11.16
C SER A 168 3.09 -1.33 12.46
N ALA A 169 3.20 -0.70 13.64
CA ALA A 169 3.21 -1.41 14.92
C ALA A 169 1.81 -1.65 15.49
N GLY A 170 1.69 -2.66 16.36
CA GLY A 170 0.54 -2.89 17.23
C GLY A 170 -0.71 -3.46 16.57
N ALA A 171 -0.66 -3.85 15.29
CA ALA A 171 -1.76 -4.59 14.66
C ALA A 171 -1.60 -6.08 14.95
N THR A 172 -2.72 -6.78 15.14
CA THR A 172 -2.74 -8.24 15.25
C THR A 172 -3.02 -8.87 13.88
N THR A 173 -2.61 -10.13 13.69
CA THR A 173 -2.96 -10.88 12.48
C THR A 173 -4.47 -10.99 12.29
N ALA A 174 -5.23 -11.14 13.39
CA ALA A 174 -6.69 -11.23 13.33
C ALA A 174 -7.28 -9.95 12.71
N GLU A 175 -6.92 -8.79 13.23
CA GLU A 175 -7.36 -7.50 12.70
C GLU A 175 -7.01 -7.31 11.22
N VAL A 176 -5.77 -7.66 10.82
CA VAL A 176 -5.35 -7.57 9.41
C VAL A 176 -6.20 -8.46 8.50
N ILE A 177 -6.52 -9.68 8.95
CA ILE A 177 -7.39 -10.59 8.19
C ILE A 177 -8.81 -10.06 8.12
N ASP A 178 -9.34 -9.49 9.20
CA ASP A 178 -10.67 -8.88 9.22
C ASP A 178 -10.74 -7.68 8.26
N TRP A 179 -9.71 -6.82 8.26
CA TRP A 179 -9.64 -5.71 7.28
C TRP A 179 -9.58 -6.20 5.82
N LEU A 180 -8.91 -7.32 5.57
CA LEU A 180 -8.88 -7.92 4.24
C LEU A 180 -10.24 -8.53 3.88
N ALA A 181 -10.92 -9.18 4.84
CA ALA A 181 -12.20 -9.83 4.64
C ALA A 181 -13.32 -8.85 4.26
N ASP A 182 -13.23 -7.59 4.70
CA ASP A 182 -14.15 -6.52 4.28
C ASP A 182 -14.14 -6.31 2.75
N ALA A 183 -13.01 -6.60 2.09
CA ALA A 183 -12.85 -6.41 0.65
C ALA A 183 -12.75 -7.71 -0.16
N LEU A 184 -12.32 -8.81 0.46
CA LEU A 184 -11.99 -10.09 -0.17
C LEU A 184 -12.85 -11.21 0.43
N HIS A 185 -13.69 -11.84 -0.39
CA HIS A 185 -14.60 -12.92 0.05
C HIS A 185 -14.05 -14.30 -0.34
N ASP A 186 -12.75 -14.55 -0.09
CA ASP A 186 -12.08 -15.83 -0.36
C ASP A 186 -11.41 -16.35 0.92
N GLY A 187 -12.17 -17.13 1.70
CA GLY A 187 -11.71 -17.68 2.97
C GLY A 187 -10.47 -18.58 2.84
N THR A 188 -10.36 -19.34 1.75
CA THR A 188 -9.20 -20.20 1.49
C THR A 188 -7.94 -19.37 1.26
N PHE A 189 -8.04 -18.31 0.45
CA PHE A 189 -6.95 -17.39 0.21
C PHE A 189 -6.55 -16.65 1.50
N LEU A 190 -7.52 -16.14 2.26
CA LEU A 190 -7.29 -15.45 3.55
C LEU A 190 -6.63 -16.39 4.58
N ALA A 191 -6.95 -17.69 4.57
CA ALA A 191 -6.26 -18.66 5.43
C ALA A 191 -4.77 -18.77 5.08
N ARG A 192 -4.38 -18.70 3.79
CA ARG A 192 -2.95 -18.68 3.37
C ARG A 192 -2.27 -17.39 3.79
N VAL A 193 -2.95 -16.24 3.66
CA VAL A 193 -2.43 -14.95 4.15
C VAL A 193 -2.24 -15.00 5.66
N ARG A 194 -3.19 -15.52 6.41
CA ARG A 194 -3.08 -15.71 7.88
C ARG A 194 -1.86 -16.56 8.24
N THR A 195 -1.63 -17.66 7.52
CA THR A 195 -0.43 -18.51 7.71
C THR A 195 0.85 -17.72 7.50
N ALA A 196 0.92 -16.89 6.45
CA ALA A 196 2.08 -16.04 6.17
C ALA A 196 2.33 -15.02 7.29
N LEU A 197 1.28 -14.36 7.76
CA LEU A 197 1.38 -13.29 8.77
C LEU A 197 1.69 -13.83 10.17
N ASN A 198 1.17 -14.99 10.56
CA ASN A 198 1.43 -15.61 11.85
C ASN A 198 2.90 -16.05 12.04
N ALA A 199 3.65 -16.19 10.96
CA ALA A 199 5.08 -16.50 11.03
C ALA A 199 5.97 -15.26 11.22
N LEU A 200 5.39 -14.06 11.19
CA LEU A 200 6.10 -12.80 11.38
C LEU A 200 6.03 -12.36 12.84
N PRO A 201 7.04 -11.65 13.37
CA PRO A 201 6.99 -11.09 14.72
C PRO A 201 5.90 -10.03 14.90
N ASP A 202 5.53 -9.38 13.80
CA ASP A 202 4.43 -8.42 13.69
C ASP A 202 3.86 -8.57 12.28
N PRO A 203 2.52 -8.63 12.07
CA PRO A 203 1.92 -8.82 10.74
C PRO A 203 2.27 -7.71 9.74
N ILE A 204 2.64 -6.53 10.23
CA ILE A 204 3.06 -5.39 9.41
C ILE A 204 4.51 -5.03 9.76
N VAL A 205 5.45 -5.92 9.50
CA VAL A 205 6.87 -5.70 9.80
C VAL A 205 7.64 -5.25 8.56
N PRO A 206 8.58 -4.28 8.67
CA PRO A 206 9.48 -3.94 7.58
C PRO A 206 10.27 -5.17 7.09
N GLY A 207 10.44 -5.28 5.77
CA GLY A 207 11.07 -6.45 5.13
C GLY A 207 10.09 -7.49 4.62
N CYS A 208 8.86 -7.57 5.14
CA CYS A 208 7.80 -8.35 4.54
C CYS A 208 7.24 -7.67 3.29
N GLY A 209 7.11 -8.41 2.19
CA GLY A 209 6.60 -7.88 0.92
C GLY A 209 5.14 -7.41 0.95
N LEU A 210 4.37 -7.82 1.95
CA LEU A 210 2.98 -7.42 2.16
C LEU A 210 2.85 -6.10 2.94
N SER A 211 3.80 -5.77 3.82
CA SER A 211 3.67 -4.66 4.78
C SER A 211 3.29 -3.32 4.17
N PRO A 212 3.85 -2.86 3.04
CA PRO A 212 3.44 -1.60 2.45
C PRO A 212 1.97 -1.57 2.02
N LEU A 213 1.43 -2.70 1.56
CA LEU A 213 0.03 -2.84 1.19
C LEU A 213 -0.87 -2.84 2.44
N LEU A 214 -0.44 -3.54 3.50
CA LEU A 214 -1.18 -3.65 4.77
C LEU A 214 -1.19 -2.33 5.56
N ILE A 215 -0.13 -1.52 5.48
CA ILE A 215 -0.14 -0.15 6.00
C ILE A 215 -1.23 0.66 5.30
N ASN A 216 -1.28 0.62 3.97
CA ASN A 216 -2.32 1.31 3.22
C ASN A 216 -3.73 0.81 3.56
N LEU A 217 -3.90 -0.50 3.76
CA LEU A 217 -5.18 -1.09 4.17
C LEU A 217 -5.61 -0.60 5.56
N ARG A 218 -4.72 -0.60 6.54
CA ARG A 218 -4.99 -0.04 7.89
C ARG A 218 -5.41 1.42 7.81
N LEU A 219 -4.63 2.23 7.12
CA LEU A 219 -4.87 3.66 6.97
C LEU A 219 -6.07 4.00 6.09
N SER A 220 -6.55 3.10 5.23
CA SER A 220 -7.76 3.33 4.44
C SER A 220 -9.01 3.52 5.32
N ARG A 221 -9.02 2.96 6.52
CA ARG A 221 -10.09 3.15 7.51
C ARG A 221 -10.09 4.57 8.05
N VAL A 222 -8.91 5.15 8.22
CA VAL A 222 -8.73 6.58 8.55
C VAL A 222 -9.13 7.44 7.35
N ASP A 223 -8.64 7.11 6.15
CA ASP A 223 -8.95 7.83 4.91
C ASP A 223 -10.46 7.99 4.70
N ALA A 224 -11.26 6.96 5.03
CA ALA A 224 -12.71 7.01 4.88
C ALA A 224 -13.36 8.14 5.70
N GLN A 225 -12.83 8.44 6.87
CA GLN A 225 -13.33 9.50 7.76
C GLN A 225 -12.81 10.90 7.37
N LEU A 226 -11.70 10.97 6.61
CA LEU A 226 -11.12 12.23 6.16
C LEU A 226 -11.68 12.71 4.82
N ARG A 227 -12.60 11.97 4.22
CA ARG A 227 -13.27 12.36 2.97
C ARG A 227 -13.94 13.73 3.14
N GLY A 228 -13.60 14.65 2.28
CA GLY A 228 -14.13 16.03 2.36
C GLY A 228 -13.24 17.03 3.10
N LEU A 229 -12.19 16.58 3.82
CA LEU A 229 -11.22 17.46 4.51
C LEU A 229 -10.01 17.79 3.62
N SER A 230 -10.14 17.66 2.31
CA SER A 230 -9.06 17.92 1.33
C SER A 230 -7.75 17.23 1.67
N PRO A 231 -7.78 15.89 1.88
CA PRO A 231 -6.60 15.15 2.28
C PRO A 231 -5.66 14.87 1.10
N VAL A 232 -4.37 14.85 1.38
CA VAL A 232 -3.34 14.23 0.56
C VAL A 232 -2.52 13.33 1.48
N ARG A 233 -2.32 12.08 1.09
CA ARG A 233 -1.52 11.13 1.86
C ARG A 233 -0.39 10.53 1.02
N PHE A 234 0.82 10.54 1.58
CA PHE A 234 1.96 9.81 1.05
C PHE A 234 2.49 8.84 2.12
N ALA A 235 2.33 7.54 1.89
CA ALA A 235 2.63 6.49 2.87
C ALA A 235 1.83 6.72 4.17
N ASP A 236 2.50 7.02 5.27
CA ASP A 236 1.96 7.31 6.60
C ASP A 236 1.88 8.81 6.92
N ASN A 237 2.20 9.67 5.95
CA ASN A 237 2.15 11.13 6.12
C ASN A 237 0.88 11.72 5.50
N TYR A 238 0.13 12.49 6.28
CA TYR A 238 -1.06 13.22 5.83
C TYR A 238 -0.81 14.73 5.79
N CYS A 239 -1.38 15.38 4.78
CA CYS A 239 -1.61 16.81 4.75
C CYS A 239 -3.10 17.06 4.55
N LEU A 240 -3.76 17.71 5.49
CA LEU A 240 -5.16 18.10 5.39
C LEU A 240 -5.21 19.60 5.14
N PHE A 241 -5.74 20.00 3.98
CA PHE A 241 -5.73 21.37 3.51
C PHE A 241 -6.99 22.11 3.96
N ALA A 242 -6.83 23.32 4.44
CA ALA A 242 -7.91 24.17 4.95
C ALA A 242 -7.72 25.64 4.54
N SER A 243 -8.82 26.41 4.53
CA SER A 243 -8.82 27.84 4.23
C SER A 243 -8.47 28.71 5.45
N SER A 244 -8.51 28.14 6.66
CA SER A 244 -8.20 28.84 7.90
C SER A 244 -7.51 27.96 8.94
N ARG A 245 -6.85 28.56 9.91
CA ARG A 245 -6.23 27.86 11.03
C ARG A 245 -7.25 27.02 11.81
N ALA A 246 -8.40 27.59 12.14
CA ALA A 246 -9.45 26.90 12.88
C ALA A 246 -9.97 25.66 12.14
N ALA A 247 -10.11 25.75 10.81
CA ALA A 247 -10.52 24.60 9.98
C ALA A 247 -9.42 23.52 9.95
N ALA A 248 -8.14 23.90 9.92
CA ALA A 248 -7.03 22.96 10.00
C ALA A 248 -6.94 22.27 11.38
N GLU A 249 -7.21 23.01 12.47
CA GLU A 249 -7.29 22.46 13.84
C GLU A 249 -8.43 21.42 13.96
N SER A 250 -9.59 21.72 13.40
CA SER A 250 -10.72 20.79 13.35
C SER A 250 -10.40 19.54 12.52
N ALA A 251 -9.76 19.70 11.37
CA ALA A 251 -9.31 18.58 10.53
C ALA A 251 -8.28 17.70 11.26
N TYR A 252 -7.33 18.32 11.97
CA TYR A 252 -6.36 17.60 12.79
C TYR A 252 -7.06 16.77 13.91
N ALA A 253 -8.00 17.37 14.63
CA ALA A 253 -8.74 16.67 15.68
C ALA A 253 -9.54 15.48 15.12
N THR A 254 -10.13 15.63 13.94
CA THR A 254 -10.83 14.54 13.25
C THR A 254 -9.85 13.41 12.86
N ALA A 255 -8.70 13.75 12.30
CA ALA A 255 -7.69 12.76 11.94
C ALA A 255 -7.10 12.04 13.16
N ALA A 256 -6.84 12.76 14.26
CA ALA A 256 -6.33 12.17 15.49
C ALA A 256 -7.32 11.15 16.08
N ARG A 257 -8.63 11.45 16.05
CA ARG A 257 -9.68 10.53 16.46
C ARG A 257 -9.75 9.32 15.55
N ALA A 258 -9.78 9.51 14.22
CA ALA A 258 -9.81 8.44 13.26
C ALA A 258 -8.58 7.50 13.36
N LEU A 259 -7.40 8.06 13.64
CA LEU A 259 -6.20 7.28 13.91
C LEU A 259 -6.34 6.44 15.18
N SER A 260 -6.92 6.99 16.25
CA SER A 260 -7.10 6.27 17.51
C SER A 260 -8.00 5.04 17.37
N GLU A 261 -8.99 5.06 16.47
CA GLU A 261 -9.88 3.93 16.18
C GLU A 261 -9.17 2.73 15.53
N VAL A 262 -8.01 2.97 14.91
CA VAL A 262 -7.16 1.90 14.37
C VAL A 262 -5.89 1.68 15.20
N GLY A 263 -5.88 2.13 16.46
CA GLY A 263 -4.77 1.96 17.39
C GLY A 263 -3.52 2.79 17.05
N LEU A 264 -3.69 3.90 16.31
CA LEU A 264 -2.61 4.79 15.90
C LEU A 264 -2.78 6.19 16.48
N ARG A 265 -1.76 7.02 16.37
CA ARG A 265 -1.79 8.43 16.81
C ARG A 265 -0.85 9.30 15.97
N PRO A 266 -1.12 10.62 15.91
CA PRO A 266 -0.17 11.58 15.37
C PRO A 266 1.15 11.55 16.16
N HIS A 267 2.27 11.69 15.49
CA HIS A 267 3.58 11.82 16.14
C HIS A 267 3.68 13.21 16.80
N PRO A 268 3.86 13.31 18.15
CA PRO A 268 3.74 14.59 18.87
C PRO A 268 4.79 15.62 18.48
N GLY A 269 5.99 15.19 18.10
CA GLY A 269 7.09 16.10 17.72
C GLY A 269 7.17 16.44 16.23
N LYS A 270 6.36 15.79 15.36
CA LYS A 270 6.41 16.00 13.92
C LYS A 270 5.09 16.52 13.35
N SER A 271 3.97 16.18 13.97
CA SER A 271 2.67 16.66 13.49
C SER A 271 2.46 18.12 13.93
N ARG A 272 1.93 18.96 13.01
CA ARG A 272 1.81 20.41 13.25
C ARG A 272 0.68 21.02 12.41
N ILE A 273 0.16 22.14 12.86
CA ILE A 273 -0.77 22.99 12.10
C ILE A 273 -0.02 24.25 11.71
N ARG A 274 -0.02 24.59 10.44
CA ARG A 274 0.72 25.75 9.93
C ARG A 274 0.12 26.32 8.65
N PRO A 275 0.40 27.62 8.34
CA PRO A 275 0.23 28.10 6.98
C PRO A 275 1.22 27.38 6.05
N SER A 276 0.80 27.11 4.81
CA SER A 276 1.68 26.61 3.76
C SER A 276 1.44 27.39 2.49
N ALA A 277 2.49 28.06 1.99
CA ALA A 277 2.45 28.84 0.78
C ALA A 277 2.76 27.98 -0.45
N HIS A 278 3.55 26.92 -0.29
CA HIS A 278 4.07 26.07 -1.37
C HIS A 278 3.98 24.60 -1.02
N ALA A 279 3.80 23.75 -2.06
CA ALA A 279 3.71 22.32 -1.87
C ALA A 279 5.03 21.70 -1.35
N GLU A 280 6.17 22.28 -1.69
CA GLU A 280 7.50 21.88 -1.22
C GLU A 280 7.73 22.13 0.27
N ASP A 281 6.96 23.02 0.90
CA ASP A 281 7.03 23.27 2.35
C ASP A 281 6.44 22.11 3.16
N LEU A 282 5.71 21.21 2.52
CA LEU A 282 5.02 20.10 3.19
C LEU A 282 5.99 18.94 3.44
N PHE A 283 5.85 18.26 4.57
CA PHE A 283 6.69 17.10 4.87
C PHE A 283 6.46 15.90 3.95
N LEU A 284 5.46 15.95 3.09
CA LEU A 284 5.30 15.01 1.97
C LEU A 284 6.55 14.92 1.08
N ILE A 285 7.39 15.95 1.08
CA ILE A 285 8.60 16.06 0.25
C ILE A 285 9.85 15.79 1.08
N SER A 286 9.84 16.17 2.36
CA SER A 286 11.00 16.14 3.24
C SER A 286 11.16 14.86 4.06
N GLY A 287 10.21 13.92 3.95
CA GLY A 287 10.20 12.66 4.70
C GLY A 287 10.96 11.50 4.05
#